data_9b58d9495e77f0b17049733568a1b416
#
_entry.id   9b58d9495e77f0b17049733568a1b416
#
_cell.length_a   1.000
_cell.length_b   1.000
_cell.length_c   1.000
_cell.angle_alpha   90.00
_cell.angle_beta   90.00
_cell.angle_gamma   90.00
#
_symmetry.space_group_name_H-M   'P 1'
#
loop_
_entity.id
_entity.type
_entity.pdbx_description
1 polymer ?
#
loop_
_entity_poly.entity_id
_entity_poly.type
_entity_poly.pdbx_seq_one_letter_code
_entity_poly.pdbx_strand_id
1 'polypeptide(L)'
;MKSSVLASVFAFVLFAPLSGALAGYTSLFVFGDSLSDSGNNAVALAPNVTPVPIPGNSFIATFPYMSGRYTNAQVWAQILASSLGLSANPSLLGGTDYAFGGALTGGSNPIPPSLEMQAALFLSQHGPMIPSNALYIVEGGGENAQQALVAAGGCGSNLACINGIIQSTTAGYVGDIQTIDTELEAAGAKNIVVWNVPNIGVTPAVLAEGSAASMLGTTIASVMNNALSTAIGMDSDIKLFDDFSLLNQVIADPGAFGLSNVTDACAQFTACIEDPSKFLFWDGVHPTSAAKTIISDAIESLVVPEPSTLALLTAAFLGFGFVLCSGGTRLYSGRPTGPE
;
A
#
# COMPACT_ATOMS: atom_id res chain seq x y z
N MET A 1 -50.14 54.43 10.52
CA MET A 1 -49.06 53.89 9.74
C MET A 1 -47.94 53.48 10.71
N LYS A 2 -47.79 52.21 10.99
CA LYS A 2 -46.70 51.67 11.82
C LYS A 2 -46.02 50.61 10.96
N SER A 3 -44.82 50.91 10.45
CA SER A 3 -43.96 50.02 9.67
C SER A 3 -43.30 49.02 10.57
N SER A 4 -43.59 47.73 10.36
CA SER A 4 -42.88 46.63 11.02
C SER A 4 -41.65 46.28 10.17
N VAL A 5 -40.46 46.52 10.69
CA VAL A 5 -39.21 46.09 10.12
C VAL A 5 -38.99 44.63 10.52
N LEU A 6 -39.08 43.68 9.57
CA LEU A 6 -38.67 42.30 9.75
C LEU A 6 -37.13 42.27 9.61
N ALA A 7 -36.43 42.04 10.69
CA ALA A 7 -35.01 41.74 10.68
C ALA A 7 -34.82 40.27 10.32
N SER A 8 -34.42 39.97 9.09
CA SER A 8 -33.97 38.65 8.67
C SER A 8 -32.52 38.42 9.16
N VAL A 9 -32.36 37.57 10.16
CA VAL A 9 -31.03 37.09 10.56
C VAL A 9 -30.63 36.00 9.59
N PHE A 10 -29.74 36.32 8.63
CA PHE A 10 -29.05 35.36 7.82
C PHE A 10 -27.93 34.72 8.65
N ALA A 11 -28.13 33.47 9.08
CA ALA A 11 -27.06 32.66 9.64
C ALA A 11 -26.11 32.25 8.52
N PHE A 12 -24.98 32.93 8.40
CA PHE A 12 -23.86 32.51 7.57
C PHE A 12 -23.22 31.28 8.22
N VAL A 13 -23.56 30.09 7.75
CA VAL A 13 -22.81 28.87 8.07
C VAL A 13 -21.49 28.97 7.28
N LEU A 14 -20.43 29.37 7.94
CA LEU A 14 -19.07 29.26 7.43
C LEU A 14 -18.78 27.78 7.22
N PHE A 15 -18.89 27.30 5.98
CA PHE A 15 -18.23 26.08 5.54
C PHE A 15 -16.72 26.38 5.52
N ALA A 16 -16.05 26.21 6.66
CA ALA A 16 -14.63 26.01 6.62
C ALA A 16 -14.39 24.71 5.81
N PRO A 17 -13.50 24.69 4.81
CA PRO A 17 -13.08 23.43 4.23
C PRO A 17 -12.52 22.61 5.39
N LEU A 18 -13.17 21.48 5.73
CA LEU A 18 -12.55 20.46 6.55
C LEU A 18 -11.42 19.89 5.67
N SER A 19 -10.24 20.49 5.81
CA SER A 19 -9.01 19.79 5.50
C SER A 19 -9.07 18.56 6.39
N GLY A 20 -9.31 17.38 5.82
CA GLY A 20 -9.19 16.12 6.54
C GLY A 20 -7.87 16.21 7.29
N ALA A 21 -7.85 15.86 8.56
CA ALA A 21 -6.62 15.74 9.31
C ALA A 21 -5.81 14.67 8.56
N LEU A 22 -4.89 15.12 7.69
CA LEU A 22 -3.86 14.26 7.15
C LEU A 22 -3.25 13.57 8.36
N ALA A 23 -3.13 12.26 8.34
CA ALA A 23 -2.39 11.54 9.35
C ALA A 23 -1.05 12.27 9.43
N GLY A 24 -0.73 12.84 10.58
CA GLY A 24 0.39 13.78 10.71
C GLY A 24 1.75 13.10 10.70
N TYR A 25 1.97 12.17 9.74
CA TYR A 25 3.26 11.53 9.55
C TYR A 25 4.27 12.56 9.07
N THR A 26 5.46 12.53 9.66
CA THR A 26 6.56 13.44 9.30
C THR A 26 7.44 12.91 8.20
N SER A 27 7.42 11.61 7.97
CA SER A 27 8.21 10.91 6.95
C SER A 27 7.55 9.58 6.61
N LEU A 28 7.83 9.07 5.43
CA LEU A 28 7.52 7.70 5.00
C LEU A 28 8.85 6.99 4.72
N PHE A 29 9.13 5.91 5.42
CA PHE A 29 10.26 5.02 5.16
C PHE A 29 9.74 3.70 4.61
N VAL A 30 10.39 3.20 3.54
CA VAL A 30 9.96 1.99 2.83
C VAL A 30 11.13 1.03 2.73
N PHE A 31 10.90 -0.22 3.12
CA PHE A 31 11.80 -1.35 2.92
C PHE A 31 11.08 -2.35 2.04
N GLY A 32 11.72 -2.82 0.96
CA GLY A 32 10.97 -3.64 0.03
C GLY A 32 11.76 -4.20 -1.14
N ASP A 33 11.01 -4.78 -2.05
CA ASP A 33 11.52 -5.37 -3.27
C ASP A 33 11.18 -4.54 -4.53
N SER A 34 10.97 -5.19 -5.67
CA SER A 34 10.66 -4.52 -6.95
C SER A 34 9.30 -3.83 -6.97
N LEU A 35 8.37 -4.20 -6.11
CA LEU A 35 7.08 -3.53 -6.03
C LEU A 35 7.21 -2.11 -5.47
N SER A 36 8.22 -1.88 -4.64
CA SER A 36 8.47 -0.62 -3.92
C SER A 36 9.62 0.20 -4.46
N ASP A 37 10.61 -0.40 -5.15
CA ASP A 37 11.84 0.26 -5.61
C ASP A 37 11.54 1.52 -6.45
N SER A 38 11.74 2.69 -5.85
CA SER A 38 11.53 3.99 -6.50
C SER A 38 12.67 4.40 -7.44
N GLY A 39 13.72 3.57 -7.57
CA GLY A 39 14.84 3.76 -8.47
C GLY A 39 16.21 3.44 -7.89
N ASN A 40 16.32 2.77 -6.74
CA ASN A 40 17.61 2.38 -6.16
C ASN A 40 18.40 1.46 -7.09
N ASN A 41 17.78 0.45 -7.67
CA ASN A 41 18.46 -0.42 -8.66
C ASN A 41 18.89 0.37 -9.90
N ALA A 42 18.10 1.33 -10.37
CA ALA A 42 18.49 2.16 -11.49
C ALA A 42 19.72 3.02 -11.17
N VAL A 43 19.83 3.52 -9.95
CA VAL A 43 21.00 4.28 -9.47
C VAL A 43 22.21 3.36 -9.29
N ALA A 44 22.03 2.18 -8.68
CA ALA A 44 23.14 1.28 -8.33
C ALA A 44 23.70 0.55 -9.54
N LEU A 45 22.83 0.05 -10.42
CA LEU A 45 23.22 -0.86 -11.50
C LEU A 45 23.38 -0.16 -12.84
N ALA A 46 22.76 0.98 -13.04
CA ALA A 46 22.67 1.63 -14.33
C ALA A 46 22.96 3.14 -14.31
N PRO A 47 23.97 3.65 -13.57
CA PRO A 47 24.28 5.07 -13.60
C PRO A 47 24.66 5.56 -15.01
N ASN A 48 25.04 4.64 -15.91
CA ASN A 48 25.45 4.92 -17.29
C ASN A 48 24.64 4.13 -18.35
N VAL A 49 23.57 3.45 -17.94
CA VAL A 49 22.72 2.68 -18.87
C VAL A 49 21.44 3.47 -19.12
N THR A 50 21.16 3.76 -20.40
CA THR A 50 19.90 4.39 -20.78
C THR A 50 18.76 3.40 -20.54
N PRO A 51 17.72 3.77 -19.78
CA PRO A 51 16.52 2.95 -19.66
C PRO A 51 15.93 2.66 -21.03
N VAL A 52 15.53 1.42 -21.26
CA VAL A 52 14.93 0.98 -22.52
C VAL A 52 13.44 0.76 -22.35
N PRO A 53 12.62 1.01 -23.40
CA PRO A 53 11.25 0.54 -23.39
C PRO A 53 11.24 -0.98 -23.33
N ILE A 54 10.26 -1.58 -22.66
CA ILE A 54 10.07 -3.03 -22.71
C ILE A 54 9.43 -3.33 -24.07
N PRO A 55 10.16 -3.94 -25.00
CA PRO A 55 9.57 -4.37 -26.26
C PRO A 55 8.68 -5.57 -25.98
N GLY A 56 7.48 -5.59 -26.52
CA GLY A 56 6.43 -6.56 -26.33
C GLY A 56 6.86 -7.97 -25.95
N ASN A 57 6.04 -8.85 -25.53
CA ASN A 57 6.26 -10.29 -25.32
C ASN A 57 7.31 -10.70 -24.27
N SER A 58 7.63 -9.85 -23.32
CA SER A 58 8.51 -10.24 -22.24
C SER A 58 7.69 -10.39 -20.95
N PHE A 59 7.44 -11.64 -20.51
CA PHE A 59 6.86 -11.91 -19.20
C PHE A 59 7.77 -11.44 -18.07
N ILE A 60 9.09 -11.43 -18.34
CA ILE A 60 10.10 -10.87 -17.45
C ILE A 60 10.78 -9.77 -18.24
N ALA A 61 10.44 -8.55 -17.95
CA ALA A 61 11.00 -7.41 -18.64
C ALA A 61 12.48 -7.20 -18.29
N THR A 62 13.22 -6.65 -19.24
CA THR A 62 14.64 -6.32 -19.02
C THR A 62 14.73 -5.02 -18.22
N PHE A 63 15.22 -5.08 -16.99
CA PHE A 63 15.58 -3.89 -16.22
C PHE A 63 16.91 -3.29 -16.77
N PRO A 64 17.08 -1.95 -16.78
CA PRO A 64 16.14 -0.94 -16.29
C PRO A 64 15.03 -0.59 -17.30
N TYR A 65 13.82 -0.39 -16.79
CA TYR A 65 12.71 0.15 -17.58
C TYR A 65 12.90 1.65 -17.86
N MET A 66 12.12 2.21 -18.82
CA MET A 66 12.16 3.64 -19.14
C MET A 66 11.89 4.53 -17.91
N SER A 67 11.07 4.05 -16.99
CA SER A 67 10.77 4.74 -15.73
C SER A 67 11.91 4.68 -14.71
N GLY A 68 12.89 3.81 -14.89
CA GLY A 68 13.89 3.45 -13.88
C GLY A 68 13.31 2.71 -12.67
N ARG A 69 12.08 2.17 -12.79
CA ARG A 69 11.32 1.42 -11.79
C ARG A 69 10.75 0.17 -12.42
N TYR A 70 10.32 -0.80 -11.62
CA TYR A 70 9.70 -2.04 -12.11
C TYR A 70 8.21 -1.84 -12.44
N THR A 71 7.93 -0.79 -13.22
CA THR A 71 6.60 -0.41 -13.69
C THR A 71 6.75 0.63 -14.79
N ASN A 72 5.64 1.06 -15.41
CA ASN A 72 5.65 2.09 -16.48
C ASN A 72 5.83 3.54 -15.97
N ALA A 73 5.62 3.81 -14.66
CA ALA A 73 5.76 5.16 -14.09
C ALA A 73 6.15 5.12 -12.60
N GLN A 74 5.40 5.76 -11.72
CA GLN A 74 5.64 5.76 -10.28
C GLN A 74 5.24 4.44 -9.61
N VAL A 75 5.99 4.04 -8.58
CA VAL A 75 5.60 2.97 -7.66
C VAL A 75 4.60 3.47 -6.63
N TRP A 76 3.86 2.57 -5.99
CA TRP A 76 2.85 2.88 -4.98
C TRP A 76 3.40 3.77 -3.85
N ALA A 77 4.65 3.54 -3.43
CA ALA A 77 5.31 4.29 -2.34
C ALA A 77 5.43 5.78 -2.66
N GLN A 78 5.74 6.12 -3.92
CA GLN A 78 5.83 7.51 -4.38
C GLN A 78 4.45 8.16 -4.49
N ILE A 79 3.44 7.38 -4.90
CA ILE A 79 2.04 7.85 -5.01
C ILE A 79 1.51 8.14 -3.60
N LEU A 80 1.65 7.19 -2.67
CA LEU A 80 1.25 7.35 -1.27
C LEU A 80 1.98 8.51 -0.60
N ALA A 81 3.29 8.61 -0.79
CA ALA A 81 4.05 9.74 -0.24
C ALA A 81 3.49 11.07 -0.71
N SER A 82 3.17 11.17 -2.01
CA SER A 82 2.61 12.40 -2.59
C SER A 82 1.23 12.75 -2.00
N SER A 83 0.35 11.77 -1.80
CA SER A 83 -0.97 12.00 -1.19
C SER A 83 -0.87 12.46 0.27
N LEU A 84 0.13 11.96 1.00
CA LEU A 84 0.43 12.36 2.38
C LEU A 84 1.24 13.68 2.49
N GLY A 85 1.59 14.32 1.37
CA GLY A 85 2.45 15.50 1.36
C GLY A 85 3.91 15.23 1.70
N LEU A 86 4.36 13.99 1.50
CA LEU A 86 5.70 13.48 1.77
C LEU A 86 6.44 13.14 0.46
N SER A 87 7.61 12.51 0.57
CA SER A 87 8.36 11.96 -0.56
C SER A 87 8.89 10.57 -0.23
N ALA A 88 8.99 9.69 -1.25
CA ALA A 88 9.64 8.38 -1.20
C ALA A 88 10.61 8.27 -2.39
N ASN A 89 11.69 9.04 -2.33
CA ASN A 89 12.76 8.97 -3.30
C ASN A 89 13.77 7.88 -2.92
N PRO A 90 14.57 7.38 -3.89
CA PRO A 90 15.59 6.37 -3.62
C PRO A 90 16.55 6.77 -2.50
N SER A 91 16.83 5.87 -1.57
CA SER A 91 17.78 6.10 -0.46
C SER A 91 19.20 6.37 -0.95
N LEU A 92 19.59 5.79 -2.08
CA LEU A 92 20.88 6.06 -2.71
C LEU A 92 21.03 7.52 -3.21
N LEU A 93 19.93 8.25 -3.32
CA LEU A 93 19.91 9.68 -3.61
C LEU A 93 19.56 10.54 -2.38
N GLY A 94 19.67 9.97 -1.18
CA GLY A 94 19.33 10.66 0.07
C GLY A 94 17.84 10.71 0.37
N GLY A 95 17.02 9.86 -0.28
CA GLY A 95 15.60 9.71 -0.02
C GLY A 95 15.29 8.69 1.08
N THR A 96 14.02 8.34 1.20
CA THR A 96 13.48 7.51 2.29
C THR A 96 13.00 6.14 1.84
N ASP A 97 13.10 5.83 0.56
CA ASP A 97 12.79 4.52 0.02
C ASP A 97 14.08 3.68 -0.07
N TYR A 98 14.15 2.65 0.74
CA TYR A 98 15.27 1.71 0.86
C TYR A 98 15.07 0.44 0.02
N ALA A 99 13.96 0.31 -0.69
CA ALA A 99 13.61 -0.87 -1.47
C ALA A 99 14.56 -1.08 -2.65
N PHE A 100 14.86 -2.36 -2.95
CA PHE A 100 15.64 -2.78 -4.11
C PHE A 100 14.96 -3.95 -4.82
N GLY A 101 14.75 -3.81 -6.11
CA GLY A 101 14.18 -4.90 -6.92
C GLY A 101 14.97 -6.19 -6.81
N GLY A 102 14.27 -7.33 -6.66
CA GLY A 102 14.85 -8.65 -6.47
C GLY A 102 15.29 -8.95 -5.02
N ALA A 103 14.99 -8.07 -4.06
CA ALA A 103 15.33 -8.28 -2.67
C ALA A 103 14.52 -9.43 -2.05
N LEU A 104 15.21 -10.34 -1.37
CA LEU A 104 14.63 -11.28 -0.42
C LEU A 104 14.39 -10.60 0.91
N THR A 105 13.57 -11.18 1.78
CA THR A 105 13.35 -10.64 3.11
C THR A 105 14.61 -10.72 3.98
N GLY A 106 15.33 -11.82 3.93
CA GLY A 106 16.59 -12.05 4.65
C GLY A 106 17.74 -12.46 3.75
N GLY A 107 18.89 -12.70 4.38
CA GLY A 107 20.11 -13.14 3.72
C GLY A 107 21.18 -12.06 3.62
N SER A 108 22.39 -12.46 3.26
CA SER A 108 23.59 -11.61 3.28
C SER A 108 24.07 -11.20 1.88
N ASN A 109 23.26 -11.38 0.84
CA ASN A 109 23.64 -10.93 -0.51
C ASN A 109 23.65 -9.39 -0.55
N PRO A 110 24.76 -8.74 -0.89
CA PRO A 110 24.83 -7.27 -0.86
C PRO A 110 24.11 -6.60 -2.05
N ILE A 111 23.79 -7.34 -3.10
CA ILE A 111 23.16 -6.80 -4.33
C ILE A 111 22.20 -7.84 -4.92
N PRO A 112 20.90 -7.58 -4.87
CA PRO A 112 20.24 -6.53 -4.08
C PRO A 112 20.34 -6.83 -2.57
N PRO A 113 20.41 -5.79 -1.72
CA PRO A 113 20.36 -5.99 -0.27
C PRO A 113 18.99 -6.53 0.14
N SER A 114 18.96 -7.51 1.06
CA SER A 114 17.71 -8.00 1.64
C SER A 114 17.00 -6.92 2.46
N LEU A 115 15.72 -7.13 2.77
CA LEU A 115 14.96 -6.20 3.59
C LEU A 115 15.61 -6.00 4.97
N GLU A 116 16.14 -7.06 5.60
CA GLU A 116 16.92 -6.94 6.84
C GLU A 116 18.13 -6.00 6.67
N MET A 117 18.86 -6.14 5.55
CA MET A 117 20.00 -5.26 5.26
C MET A 117 19.58 -3.82 4.99
N GLN A 118 18.42 -3.61 4.35
CA GLN A 118 17.85 -2.28 4.13
C GLN A 118 17.47 -1.63 5.46
N ALA A 119 16.82 -2.36 6.37
CA ALA A 119 16.47 -1.88 7.71
C ALA A 119 17.72 -1.59 8.55
N ALA A 120 18.72 -2.47 8.52
CA ALA A 120 19.99 -2.26 9.19
C ALA A 120 20.73 -1.02 8.66
N LEU A 121 20.73 -0.80 7.34
CA LEU A 121 21.29 0.40 6.73
C LEU A 121 20.57 1.65 7.21
N PHE A 122 19.24 1.64 7.19
CA PHE A 122 18.40 2.74 7.69
C PHE A 122 18.74 3.06 9.15
N LEU A 123 18.77 2.07 10.03
CA LEU A 123 19.09 2.25 11.46
C LEU A 123 20.51 2.78 11.66
N SER A 124 21.47 2.34 10.84
CA SER A 124 22.84 2.86 10.88
C SER A 124 22.95 4.35 10.53
N GLN A 125 22.08 4.83 9.64
CA GLN A 125 22.04 6.21 9.16
C GLN A 125 21.27 7.14 10.09
N HIS A 126 20.22 6.64 10.75
CA HIS A 126 19.32 7.45 11.59
C HIS A 126 19.60 7.33 13.09
N GLY A 127 20.47 6.37 13.49
CA GLY A 127 20.85 6.16 14.87
C GLY A 127 19.83 5.31 15.66
N PRO A 128 20.04 5.18 16.99
CA PRO A 128 19.28 4.27 17.84
C PRO A 128 17.86 4.78 18.18
N MET A 129 17.50 5.98 17.79
CA MET A 129 16.18 6.57 18.00
C MET A 129 15.67 7.19 16.70
N ILE A 130 14.63 6.57 16.13
CA ILE A 130 14.00 6.99 14.90
C ILE A 130 12.68 7.73 15.17
N PRO A 131 12.14 8.52 14.21
CA PRO A 131 10.93 9.29 14.44
C PRO A 131 9.71 8.42 14.72
N SER A 132 9.14 8.51 15.92
CA SER A 132 7.95 7.72 16.32
C SER A 132 6.67 8.12 15.57
N ASN A 133 6.66 9.29 14.95
CA ASN A 133 5.56 9.79 14.11
C ASN A 133 5.81 9.64 12.60
N ALA A 134 6.84 8.91 12.18
CA ALA A 134 6.98 8.47 10.81
C ALA A 134 6.14 7.22 10.54
N LEU A 135 5.82 6.99 9.26
CA LEU A 135 5.23 5.76 8.75
C LEU A 135 6.36 4.87 8.22
N TYR A 136 6.40 3.63 8.66
CA TYR A 136 7.38 2.62 8.24
C TYR A 136 6.63 1.52 7.50
N ILE A 137 7.04 1.19 6.27
CA ILE A 137 6.39 0.12 5.51
C ILE A 137 7.43 -0.94 5.14
N VAL A 138 7.13 -2.18 5.53
CA VAL A 138 7.90 -3.38 5.24
C VAL A 138 7.10 -4.20 4.23
N GLU A 139 7.52 -4.13 2.97
CA GLU A 139 6.90 -4.83 1.84
C GLU A 139 7.89 -5.86 1.30
N GLY A 140 7.49 -7.13 1.17
CA GLY A 140 8.35 -8.16 0.59
C GLY A 140 7.82 -9.56 0.78
N GLY A 141 8.63 -10.52 0.34
CA GLY A 141 8.26 -11.93 0.33
C GLY A 141 7.76 -12.42 -1.02
N GLY A 142 7.44 -11.52 -1.96
CA GLY A 142 7.09 -11.87 -3.32
C GLY A 142 8.22 -12.63 -4.02
N GLU A 143 9.45 -12.14 -3.89
CA GLU A 143 10.65 -12.81 -4.42
C GLU A 143 10.93 -14.16 -3.73
N ASN A 144 10.76 -14.25 -2.39
CA ASN A 144 10.87 -15.51 -1.65
C ASN A 144 9.86 -16.55 -2.17
N ALA A 145 8.62 -16.14 -2.40
CA ALA A 145 7.57 -17.01 -2.92
C ALA A 145 7.85 -17.47 -4.36
N GLN A 146 8.39 -16.60 -5.22
CA GLN A 146 8.76 -16.96 -6.59
C GLN A 146 9.93 -17.95 -6.60
N GLN A 147 10.95 -17.75 -5.79
CA GLN A 147 12.05 -18.69 -5.66
C GLN A 147 11.59 -20.06 -5.13
N ALA A 148 10.66 -20.05 -4.14
CA ALA A 148 10.05 -21.27 -3.64
C ALA A 148 9.25 -22.00 -4.73
N LEU A 149 8.49 -21.27 -5.57
CA LEU A 149 7.74 -21.85 -6.68
C LEU A 149 8.65 -22.56 -7.69
N VAL A 150 9.74 -21.90 -8.09
CA VAL A 150 10.74 -22.47 -9.01
C VAL A 150 11.38 -23.72 -8.40
N ALA A 151 11.82 -23.64 -7.15
CA ALA A 151 12.45 -24.76 -6.44
C ALA A 151 11.48 -25.94 -6.27
N ALA A 152 10.23 -25.68 -5.91
CA ALA A 152 9.19 -26.70 -5.77
C ALA A 152 8.81 -27.33 -7.11
N GLY A 153 8.83 -26.58 -8.21
CA GLY A 153 8.68 -27.10 -9.56
C GLY A 153 9.74 -28.17 -9.91
N GLY A 154 10.99 -27.99 -9.43
CA GLY A 154 12.06 -28.95 -9.55
C GLY A 154 11.84 -30.28 -8.80
N CYS A 155 10.93 -30.33 -7.84
CA CYS A 155 10.61 -31.54 -7.09
C CYS A 155 9.73 -32.54 -7.87
N GLY A 156 9.14 -32.13 -9.00
CA GLY A 156 8.16 -32.94 -9.72
C GLY A 156 6.96 -33.31 -8.85
N SER A 157 6.65 -34.60 -8.74
CA SER A 157 5.54 -35.10 -7.91
C SER A 157 5.92 -35.45 -6.47
N ASN A 158 7.14 -35.13 -6.03
CA ASN A 158 7.60 -35.44 -4.68
C ASN A 158 7.03 -34.43 -3.66
N LEU A 159 5.90 -34.79 -3.06
CA LEU A 159 5.21 -33.93 -2.09
C LEU A 159 6.05 -33.60 -0.83
N ALA A 160 6.93 -34.51 -0.39
CA ALA A 160 7.79 -34.25 0.76
C ALA A 160 8.82 -33.16 0.42
N CYS A 161 9.38 -33.17 -0.79
CA CYS A 161 10.28 -32.12 -1.30
C CYS A 161 9.53 -30.77 -1.39
N ILE A 162 8.36 -30.76 -2.02
CA ILE A 162 7.53 -29.53 -2.16
C ILE A 162 7.21 -28.93 -0.79
N ASN A 163 6.69 -29.75 0.12
CA ASN A 163 6.32 -29.31 1.47
C ASN A 163 7.54 -28.81 2.26
N GLY A 164 8.70 -29.45 2.12
CA GLY A 164 9.94 -29.02 2.76
C GLY A 164 10.37 -27.62 2.29
N ILE A 165 10.25 -27.33 0.99
CA ILE A 165 10.56 -26.00 0.43
C ILE A 165 9.58 -24.96 0.98
N ILE A 166 8.27 -25.23 0.93
CA ILE A 166 7.25 -24.30 1.43
C ILE A 166 7.50 -23.99 2.91
N GLN A 167 7.75 -25.01 3.74
CA GLN A 167 7.99 -24.81 5.17
C GLN A 167 9.26 -24.00 5.45
N SER A 168 10.37 -24.31 4.77
CA SER A 168 11.62 -23.58 4.99
C SER A 168 11.53 -22.13 4.53
N THR A 169 10.92 -21.87 3.37
CA THR A 169 10.69 -20.50 2.88
C THR A 169 9.77 -19.72 3.80
N THR A 170 8.69 -20.34 4.26
CA THR A 170 7.75 -19.69 5.20
C THR A 170 8.42 -19.33 6.51
N ALA A 171 9.20 -20.26 7.09
CA ALA A 171 9.91 -20.02 8.34
C ALA A 171 10.97 -18.91 8.22
N GLY A 172 11.73 -18.89 7.11
CA GLY A 172 12.69 -17.82 6.82
C GLY A 172 11.97 -16.47 6.70
N TYR A 173 10.99 -16.38 5.82
CA TYR A 173 10.20 -15.16 5.59
C TYR A 173 9.64 -14.56 6.89
N VAL A 174 8.97 -15.37 7.70
CA VAL A 174 8.39 -14.90 8.97
C VAL A 174 9.46 -14.45 9.95
N GLY A 175 10.56 -15.20 10.07
CA GLY A 175 11.68 -14.84 10.95
C GLY A 175 12.34 -13.52 10.56
N ASP A 176 12.54 -13.30 9.25
CA ASP A 176 13.13 -12.08 8.71
C ASP A 176 12.23 -10.86 9.02
N ILE A 177 10.91 -10.96 8.75
CA ILE A 177 9.95 -9.88 9.03
C ILE A 177 9.91 -9.57 10.53
N GLN A 178 9.83 -10.59 11.40
CA GLN A 178 9.85 -10.38 12.86
C GLN A 178 11.16 -9.71 13.33
N THR A 179 12.28 -10.01 12.71
CA THR A 179 13.56 -9.36 13.01
C THR A 179 13.49 -7.88 12.68
N ILE A 180 13.03 -7.52 11.46
CA ILE A 180 12.90 -6.14 11.02
C ILE A 180 11.95 -5.36 11.94
N ASP A 181 10.77 -5.91 12.23
CA ASP A 181 9.76 -5.26 13.08
C ASP A 181 10.33 -5.00 14.48
N THR A 182 10.96 -6.02 15.09
CA THR A 182 11.58 -5.91 16.42
C THR A 182 12.66 -4.84 16.46
N GLU A 183 13.50 -4.75 15.44
CA GLU A 183 14.56 -3.75 15.35
C GLU A 183 14.00 -2.33 15.18
N LEU A 184 12.97 -2.14 14.34
CA LEU A 184 12.31 -0.86 14.15
C LEU A 184 11.60 -0.41 15.42
N GLU A 185 10.88 -1.29 16.10
CA GLU A 185 10.19 -0.98 17.36
C GLU A 185 11.17 -0.65 18.48
N ALA A 186 12.24 -1.41 18.60
CA ALA A 186 13.31 -1.15 19.58
C ALA A 186 13.98 0.23 19.35
N ALA A 187 14.03 0.69 18.09
CA ALA A 187 14.51 2.02 17.74
C ALA A 187 13.45 3.14 17.91
N GLY A 188 12.17 2.80 18.18
CA GLY A 188 11.11 3.74 18.50
C GLY A 188 10.02 3.91 17.44
N ALA A 189 9.96 3.07 16.41
CA ALA A 189 8.86 3.05 15.45
C ALA A 189 7.52 2.75 16.16
N LYS A 190 6.44 3.43 15.73
CA LYS A 190 5.09 3.30 16.28
C LYS A 190 4.01 3.10 15.22
N ASN A 191 4.33 3.30 13.97
CA ASN A 191 3.41 3.16 12.86
C ASN A 191 4.07 2.30 11.80
N ILE A 192 3.99 0.99 11.97
CA ILE A 192 4.55 0.02 11.05
C ILE A 192 3.43 -0.63 10.24
N VAL A 193 3.61 -0.70 8.94
CA VAL A 193 2.75 -1.49 8.04
C VAL A 193 3.58 -2.61 7.45
N VAL A 194 3.18 -3.83 7.69
CA VAL A 194 3.76 -5.02 7.09
C VAL A 194 2.81 -5.52 6.00
N TRP A 195 3.36 -5.85 4.84
CA TRP A 195 2.58 -6.46 3.76
C TRP A 195 2.61 -7.97 3.86
N ASN A 196 1.50 -8.58 3.50
CA ASN A 196 1.54 -10.00 3.18
C ASN A 196 1.96 -10.22 1.71
N VAL A 197 2.34 -11.43 1.38
CA VAL A 197 2.79 -11.81 0.03
C VAL A 197 1.61 -11.74 -0.94
N PRO A 198 1.71 -11.04 -2.08
CA PRO A 198 0.67 -11.03 -3.10
C PRO A 198 0.42 -12.43 -3.67
N ASN A 199 -0.75 -12.68 -4.25
CA ASN A 199 -1.02 -13.94 -4.91
C ASN A 199 -0.19 -14.09 -6.19
N ILE A 200 1.03 -14.62 -6.07
CA ILE A 200 1.90 -14.81 -7.24
C ILE A 200 1.34 -15.79 -8.27
N GLY A 201 0.45 -16.70 -7.86
CA GLY A 201 -0.16 -17.70 -8.73
C GLY A 201 -1.08 -17.14 -9.82
N VAL A 202 -1.49 -15.87 -9.70
CA VAL A 202 -2.34 -15.18 -10.68
C VAL A 202 -1.60 -14.20 -11.58
N THR A 203 -0.27 -14.10 -11.43
CA THR A 203 0.55 -13.24 -12.28
C THR A 203 0.65 -13.83 -13.71
N PRO A 204 0.77 -12.98 -14.75
CA PRO A 204 0.86 -13.46 -16.13
C PRO A 204 1.97 -14.50 -16.35
N ALA A 205 3.14 -14.31 -15.74
CA ALA A 205 4.25 -15.24 -15.85
C ALA A 205 3.92 -16.63 -15.30
N VAL A 206 3.31 -16.69 -14.12
CA VAL A 206 2.94 -17.97 -13.49
C VAL A 206 1.74 -18.62 -14.18
N LEU A 207 0.77 -17.84 -14.65
CA LEU A 207 -0.34 -18.35 -15.45
C LEU A 207 0.15 -19.00 -16.77
N ALA A 208 1.19 -18.46 -17.39
CA ALA A 208 1.79 -19.01 -18.60
C ALA A 208 2.43 -20.40 -18.38
N GLU A 209 2.88 -20.70 -17.16
CA GLU A 209 3.40 -22.03 -16.79
C GLU A 209 2.28 -23.07 -16.55
N GLY A 210 1.02 -22.65 -16.58
CA GLY A 210 -0.15 -23.51 -16.49
C GLY A 210 -0.76 -23.61 -15.10
N SER A 211 -1.91 -24.31 -15.02
CA SER A 211 -2.74 -24.35 -13.82
C SER A 211 -2.06 -24.97 -12.59
N ALA A 212 -1.15 -25.91 -12.78
CA ALA A 212 -0.42 -26.52 -11.68
C ALA A 212 0.54 -25.51 -11.02
N ALA A 213 1.25 -24.71 -11.80
CA ALA A 213 2.11 -23.65 -11.29
C ALA A 213 1.29 -22.54 -10.60
N SER A 214 0.15 -22.14 -11.20
CA SER A 214 -0.77 -21.17 -10.64
C SER A 214 -1.30 -21.61 -9.26
N MET A 215 -1.78 -22.84 -9.14
CA MET A 215 -2.25 -23.38 -7.87
C MET A 215 -1.13 -23.48 -6.83
N LEU A 216 0.07 -23.88 -7.22
CA LEU A 216 1.21 -24.00 -6.32
C LEU A 216 1.67 -22.60 -5.85
N GLY A 217 1.77 -21.62 -6.74
CA GLY A 217 2.10 -20.24 -6.40
C GLY A 217 1.10 -19.61 -5.43
N THR A 218 -0.20 -19.82 -5.66
CA THR A 218 -1.27 -19.39 -4.74
C THR A 218 -1.14 -20.09 -3.38
N THR A 219 -0.81 -21.39 -3.36
CA THR A 219 -0.64 -22.16 -2.11
C THR A 219 0.55 -21.64 -1.32
N ILE A 220 1.69 -21.42 -1.95
CA ILE A 220 2.91 -20.88 -1.31
C ILE A 220 2.59 -19.55 -0.65
N ALA A 221 2.04 -18.58 -1.40
CA ALA A 221 1.69 -17.26 -0.86
C ALA A 221 0.68 -17.37 0.30
N SER A 222 -0.34 -18.22 0.19
CA SER A 222 -1.33 -18.43 1.26
C SER A 222 -0.71 -19.00 2.54
N VAL A 223 0.21 -19.96 2.43
CA VAL A 223 0.88 -20.56 3.59
C VAL A 223 1.78 -19.54 4.28
N MET A 224 2.55 -18.77 3.51
CA MET A 224 3.38 -17.69 4.03
C MET A 224 2.54 -16.63 4.75
N ASN A 225 1.42 -16.21 4.18
CA ASN A 225 0.52 -15.21 4.74
C ASN A 225 -0.17 -15.66 6.03
N ASN A 226 -0.62 -16.91 6.09
CA ASN A 226 -1.21 -17.47 7.31
C ASN A 226 -0.18 -17.52 8.46
N ALA A 227 1.07 -17.87 8.16
CA ALA A 227 2.14 -17.89 9.14
C ALA A 227 2.51 -16.47 9.60
N LEU A 228 2.62 -15.53 8.67
CA LEU A 228 2.89 -14.12 8.98
C LEU A 228 1.80 -13.53 9.88
N SER A 229 0.53 -13.69 9.50
CA SER A 229 -0.61 -13.18 10.29
C SER A 229 -0.63 -13.74 11.71
N THR A 230 -0.22 -15.00 11.88
CA THR A 230 -0.08 -15.63 13.20
C THR A 230 1.08 -15.03 13.99
N ALA A 231 2.19 -14.73 13.33
CA ALA A 231 3.43 -14.29 13.93
C ALA A 231 3.40 -12.81 14.37
N ILE A 232 2.78 -11.94 13.55
CA ILE A 232 2.59 -10.51 13.89
C ILE A 232 1.60 -10.40 15.07
N GLY A 233 0.63 -11.31 15.16
CA GLY A 233 -0.28 -11.41 16.28
C GLY A 233 -1.18 -10.19 16.44
N MET A 234 -1.25 -9.68 17.67
CA MET A 234 -2.05 -8.50 18.04
C MET A 234 -1.15 -7.32 18.44
N ASP A 235 0.00 -7.17 17.79
CA ASP A 235 0.84 -6.01 18.03
C ASP A 235 0.11 -4.73 17.61
N SER A 236 -0.01 -3.78 18.52
CA SER A 236 -0.77 -2.55 18.29
C SER A 236 -0.01 -1.53 17.43
N ASP A 237 1.31 -1.66 17.35
CA ASP A 237 2.18 -0.76 16.58
C ASP A 237 2.32 -1.23 15.11
N ILE A 238 1.88 -2.47 14.80
CA ILE A 238 1.94 -3.09 13.47
C ILE A 238 0.54 -3.22 12.87
N LYS A 239 0.40 -2.79 11.62
CA LYS A 239 -0.79 -3.03 10.79
C LYS A 239 -0.42 -3.98 9.65
N LEU A 240 -1.23 -5.01 9.43
CA LEU A 240 -1.07 -5.89 8.27
C LEU A 240 -1.83 -5.32 7.06
N PHE A 241 -1.13 -5.12 5.96
CA PHE A 241 -1.73 -4.82 4.66
C PHE A 241 -1.93 -6.11 3.87
N ASP A 242 -3.18 -6.42 3.54
CA ASP A 242 -3.56 -7.66 2.84
C ASP A 242 -3.58 -7.47 1.33
N ASP A 243 -2.39 -7.43 0.72
CA ASP A 243 -2.21 -7.32 -0.73
C ASP A 243 -2.69 -8.58 -1.47
N PHE A 244 -2.60 -9.75 -0.83
CA PHE A 244 -3.14 -11.00 -1.39
C PHE A 244 -4.63 -10.89 -1.68
N SER A 245 -5.41 -10.42 -0.71
CA SER A 245 -6.85 -10.26 -0.89
C SER A 245 -7.17 -9.12 -1.84
N LEU A 246 -6.45 -8.01 -1.79
CA LEU A 246 -6.64 -6.88 -2.72
C LEU A 246 -6.45 -7.33 -4.17
N LEU A 247 -5.34 -8.01 -4.48
CA LEU A 247 -5.07 -8.52 -5.83
C LEU A 247 -6.18 -9.46 -6.32
N ASN A 248 -6.64 -10.38 -5.46
CA ASN A 248 -7.73 -11.28 -5.82
C ASN A 248 -9.06 -10.53 -6.04
N GLN A 249 -9.36 -9.48 -5.27
CA GLN A 249 -10.55 -8.63 -5.48
C GLN A 249 -10.48 -7.87 -6.79
N VAL A 250 -9.34 -7.28 -7.12
CA VAL A 250 -9.11 -6.59 -8.40
C VAL A 250 -9.32 -7.52 -9.59
N ILE A 251 -8.86 -8.77 -9.48
CA ILE A 251 -9.05 -9.78 -10.53
C ILE A 251 -10.51 -10.23 -10.63
N ALA A 252 -11.21 -10.36 -9.51
CA ALA A 252 -12.60 -10.80 -9.48
C ALA A 252 -13.58 -9.74 -10.04
N ASP A 253 -13.32 -8.47 -9.83
CA ASP A 253 -14.14 -7.36 -10.35
C ASP A 253 -13.25 -6.19 -10.83
N PRO A 254 -12.55 -6.35 -11.96
CA PRO A 254 -11.65 -5.33 -12.47
C PRO A 254 -12.35 -4.01 -12.81
N GLY A 255 -13.64 -4.07 -13.18
CA GLY A 255 -14.44 -2.90 -13.50
C GLY A 255 -14.60 -1.95 -12.32
N ALA A 256 -14.76 -2.48 -11.10
CA ALA A 256 -14.85 -1.68 -9.87
C ALA A 256 -13.57 -0.86 -9.61
N PHE A 257 -12.43 -1.32 -10.14
CA PHE A 257 -11.12 -0.66 -10.02
C PHE A 257 -10.71 0.11 -11.29
N GLY A 258 -11.62 0.26 -12.25
CA GLY A 258 -11.36 0.98 -13.50
C GLY A 258 -10.49 0.23 -14.51
N LEU A 259 -10.20 -1.05 -14.26
CA LEU A 259 -9.41 -1.92 -15.13
C LEU A 259 -10.31 -2.76 -16.07
N SER A 260 -9.72 -3.31 -17.12
CA SER A 260 -10.41 -4.22 -18.04
C SER A 260 -9.57 -5.43 -18.44
N ASN A 261 -8.27 -5.42 -18.15
CA ASN A 261 -7.37 -6.55 -18.37
C ASN A 261 -6.54 -6.81 -17.13
N VAL A 262 -6.66 -8.02 -16.60
CA VAL A 262 -6.02 -8.48 -15.35
C VAL A 262 -5.21 -9.75 -15.52
N THR A 263 -4.99 -10.19 -16.76
CA THR A 263 -4.29 -11.44 -17.07
C THR A 263 -3.09 -11.27 -17.98
N ASP A 264 -3.04 -10.19 -18.75
CA ASP A 264 -1.98 -9.97 -19.73
C ASP A 264 -0.99 -8.92 -19.27
N ALA A 265 0.26 -9.05 -19.69
CA ALA A 265 1.31 -8.06 -19.49
C ALA A 265 1.15 -6.94 -20.52
N CYS A 266 0.91 -5.72 -20.10
CA CYS A 266 0.70 -4.54 -20.96
C CYS A 266 1.86 -4.31 -21.93
N ALA A 267 3.09 -4.47 -21.47
CA ALA A 267 4.30 -4.27 -22.27
C ALA A 267 4.42 -5.22 -23.50
N GLN A 268 3.57 -6.23 -23.58
CA GLN A 268 3.48 -7.10 -24.77
C GLN A 268 2.74 -6.45 -25.95
N PHE A 269 2.00 -5.38 -25.70
CA PHE A 269 1.09 -4.78 -26.69
C PHE A 269 1.42 -3.31 -26.89
N THR A 270 1.79 -2.90 -28.10
CA THR A 270 2.11 -1.50 -28.40
C THR A 270 1.00 -0.55 -28.02
N ALA A 271 -0.26 -0.89 -28.31
CA ALA A 271 -1.40 -0.06 -27.95
C ALA A 271 -1.58 0.10 -26.43
N CYS A 272 -1.18 -0.91 -25.65
CA CYS A 272 -1.23 -0.80 -24.20
C CYS A 272 -0.08 0.05 -23.64
N ILE A 273 1.10 0.00 -24.26
CA ILE A 273 2.24 0.85 -23.87
C ILE A 273 1.87 2.34 -24.00
N GLU A 274 1.06 2.68 -25.00
CA GLU A 274 0.56 4.05 -25.23
C GLU A 274 -0.48 4.47 -24.17
N ASP A 275 -1.33 3.54 -23.70
CA ASP A 275 -2.29 3.76 -22.61
C ASP A 275 -2.42 2.53 -21.70
N PRO A 276 -1.57 2.40 -20.67
CA PRO A 276 -1.58 1.26 -19.76
C PRO A 276 -2.67 1.34 -18.69
N SER A 277 -3.51 2.37 -18.68
CA SER A 277 -4.45 2.68 -17.58
C SER A 277 -5.51 1.60 -17.33
N LYS A 278 -5.69 0.67 -18.26
CA LYS A 278 -6.71 -0.39 -18.18
C LYS A 278 -6.16 -1.77 -17.84
N PHE A 279 -4.84 -1.88 -17.69
CA PHE A 279 -4.18 -3.15 -17.40
C PHE A 279 -3.71 -3.20 -15.95
N LEU A 280 -3.88 -4.37 -15.33
CA LEU A 280 -3.36 -4.64 -14.00
C LEU A 280 -1.83 -4.79 -14.03
N PHE A 281 -1.31 -5.59 -14.94
CA PHE A 281 0.12 -5.92 -15.02
C PHE A 281 0.83 -5.13 -16.12
N TRP A 282 2.01 -4.59 -15.77
CA TRP A 282 2.91 -3.98 -16.72
C TRP A 282 3.71 -5.03 -17.51
N ASP A 283 4.27 -5.99 -16.79
CA ASP A 283 4.99 -7.14 -17.32
C ASP A 283 4.41 -8.47 -16.78
N GLY A 284 5.20 -9.53 -16.78
CA GLY A 284 4.76 -10.84 -16.29
C GLY A 284 4.49 -10.92 -14.78
N VAL A 285 4.92 -9.92 -14.00
CA VAL A 285 4.91 -9.95 -12.53
C VAL A 285 4.45 -8.64 -11.93
N HIS A 286 4.94 -7.50 -12.47
CA HIS A 286 4.78 -6.21 -11.84
C HIS A 286 3.52 -5.48 -12.28
N PRO A 287 2.80 -4.84 -11.33
CA PRO A 287 1.65 -4.02 -11.66
C PRO A 287 2.00 -2.77 -12.49
N THR A 288 1.04 -2.29 -13.30
CA THR A 288 1.11 -0.96 -13.91
C THR A 288 1.07 0.14 -12.84
N SER A 289 1.45 1.36 -13.20
CA SER A 289 1.30 2.51 -12.30
C SER A 289 -0.18 2.79 -11.95
N ALA A 290 -1.12 2.47 -12.85
CA ALA A 290 -2.55 2.54 -12.54
C ALA A 290 -2.93 1.56 -11.41
N ALA A 291 -2.46 0.32 -11.48
CA ALA A 291 -2.66 -0.66 -10.42
C ALA A 291 -1.90 -0.29 -9.12
N LYS A 292 -0.73 0.33 -9.23
CA LYS A 292 0.01 0.87 -8.07
C LYS A 292 -0.74 2.01 -7.37
N THR A 293 -1.59 2.75 -8.08
CA THR A 293 -2.51 3.73 -7.46
C THR A 293 -3.57 3.01 -6.61
N ILE A 294 -4.14 1.90 -7.09
CA ILE A 294 -5.09 1.10 -6.31
C ILE A 294 -4.46 0.61 -4.99
N ILE A 295 -3.23 0.14 -5.05
CA ILE A 295 -2.45 -0.28 -3.87
C ILE A 295 -2.23 0.90 -2.93
N SER A 296 -1.79 2.05 -3.46
CA SER A 296 -1.58 3.27 -2.67
C SER A 296 -2.83 3.73 -1.94
N ASP A 297 -3.98 3.77 -2.63
CA ASP A 297 -5.26 4.18 -2.06
C ASP A 297 -5.72 3.22 -0.94
N ALA A 298 -5.49 1.92 -1.13
CA ALA A 298 -5.81 0.91 -0.12
C ALA A 298 -4.93 1.06 1.14
N ILE A 299 -3.62 1.35 0.99
CA ILE A 299 -2.72 1.62 2.12
C ILE A 299 -3.09 2.93 2.79
N GLU A 300 -3.40 3.99 2.02
CA GLU A 300 -3.83 5.27 2.58
C GLU A 300 -5.06 5.07 3.47
N SER A 301 -6.05 4.32 3.00
CA SER A 301 -7.24 3.98 3.79
C SER A 301 -6.93 3.20 5.07
N LEU A 302 -5.85 2.40 5.08
CA LEU A 302 -5.40 1.67 6.27
C LEU A 302 -4.71 2.59 7.29
N VAL A 303 -3.92 3.58 6.82
CA VAL A 303 -3.04 4.37 7.69
C VAL A 303 -3.62 5.73 8.06
N VAL A 304 -4.50 6.29 7.25
CA VAL A 304 -5.21 7.55 7.53
C VAL A 304 -6.54 7.23 8.18
N PRO A 305 -6.77 7.58 9.46
CA PRO A 305 -8.08 7.40 10.08
C PRO A 305 -9.12 8.19 9.28
N GLU A 306 -10.19 7.54 8.86
CA GLU A 306 -11.32 8.25 8.27
C GLU A 306 -11.76 9.38 9.22
N PRO A 307 -11.97 10.61 8.72
CA PRO A 307 -12.65 11.63 9.52
C PRO A 307 -13.95 10.98 9.98
N SER A 308 -14.13 10.85 11.31
CA SER A 308 -15.28 10.12 11.84
C SER A 308 -16.55 10.81 11.31
N THR A 309 -17.09 10.34 10.20
CA THR A 309 -18.38 10.79 9.63
C THR A 309 -19.47 10.71 10.68
N LEU A 310 -19.37 9.79 11.65
CA LEU A 310 -20.18 9.73 12.86
C LEU A 310 -19.98 10.94 13.78
N ALA A 311 -18.77 11.47 13.97
CA ALA A 311 -18.55 12.69 14.77
C ALA A 311 -19.04 13.93 14.02
N LEU A 312 -18.91 13.97 12.69
CA LEU A 312 -19.47 15.04 11.86
C LEU A 312 -21.01 15.00 11.82
N LEU A 313 -21.61 13.81 11.71
CA LEU A 313 -23.04 13.60 11.78
C LEU A 313 -23.58 13.97 13.19
N THR A 314 -22.92 13.54 14.27
CA THR A 314 -23.32 13.91 15.64
C THR A 314 -23.18 15.40 15.88
N ALA A 315 -22.13 16.07 15.43
CA ALA A 315 -21.98 17.52 15.50
C ALA A 315 -23.05 18.25 14.69
N ALA A 316 -23.37 17.75 13.48
CA ALA A 316 -24.46 18.30 12.67
C ALA A 316 -25.83 18.13 13.35
N PHE A 317 -26.14 16.95 13.91
CA PHE A 317 -27.39 16.71 14.64
C PHE A 317 -27.50 17.52 15.94
N LEU A 318 -26.40 17.69 16.67
CA LEU A 318 -26.39 18.57 17.88
C LEU A 318 -26.58 20.05 17.49
N GLY A 319 -25.96 20.50 16.38
CA GLY A 319 -26.17 21.84 15.84
C GLY A 319 -27.62 22.11 15.40
N PHE A 320 -28.24 21.14 14.74
CA PHE A 320 -29.66 21.23 14.34
C PHE A 320 -30.62 21.20 15.56
N GLY A 321 -30.29 20.35 16.54
CA GLY A 321 -31.09 20.28 17.80
C GLY A 321 -31.09 21.60 18.57
N PHE A 322 -29.99 22.32 18.64
CA PHE A 322 -29.89 23.63 19.29
C PHE A 322 -30.70 24.72 18.55
N VAL A 323 -30.78 24.69 17.23
CA VAL A 323 -31.59 25.66 16.45
C VAL A 323 -33.08 25.43 16.64
N LEU A 324 -33.52 24.18 16.78
CA LEU A 324 -34.94 23.85 17.01
C LEU A 324 -35.42 24.16 18.45
N CYS A 325 -34.53 24.02 19.45
CA CYS A 325 -34.87 24.33 20.87
C CYS A 325 -34.87 25.83 21.18
N SER A 326 -34.15 26.66 20.45
CA SER A 326 -34.13 28.12 20.68
C SER A 326 -35.30 28.89 20.06
N GLY A 327 -36.15 28.23 19.25
CA GLY A 327 -37.31 28.82 18.57
C GLY A 327 -38.64 28.80 19.35
N GLY A 328 -38.72 28.23 20.56
CA GLY A 328 -39.97 27.84 21.20
C GLY A 328 -40.29 28.46 22.56
N THR A 329 -40.11 29.78 22.80
CA THR A 329 -40.71 30.44 23.93
C THR A 329 -41.43 31.73 23.53
N ARG A 330 -42.64 31.60 23.00
CA ARG A 330 -43.59 32.69 23.01
C ARG A 330 -44.48 32.52 24.24
N LEU A 331 -44.22 33.33 25.28
CA LEU A 331 -45.08 33.51 26.39
C LEU A 331 -46.40 34.13 25.94
N TYR A 332 -47.47 33.38 26.10
CA TYR A 332 -48.84 33.85 25.98
C TYR A 332 -49.21 34.67 27.21
N SER A 333 -49.18 36.00 27.11
CA SER A 333 -49.71 36.86 28.17
C SER A 333 -51.22 37.12 27.88
N GLY A 334 -52.07 36.31 28.50
CA GLY A 334 -53.51 36.58 28.55
C GLY A 334 -53.76 37.72 29.52
N ARG A 335 -54.45 38.75 29.04
CA ARG A 335 -55.03 39.83 29.83
C ARG A 335 -56.43 39.39 30.29
N PRO A 336 -56.77 39.49 31.60
CA PRO A 336 -58.15 39.29 32.00
C PRO A 336 -58.94 40.57 31.75
N THR A 337 -60.09 40.48 31.08
CA THR A 337 -61.15 41.49 31.10
C THR A 337 -62.07 41.18 32.20
N GLY A 338 -62.14 42.07 33.20
CA GLY A 338 -63.22 42.12 34.22
C GLY A 338 -64.35 42.99 33.71
N PRO A 339 -65.54 42.85 34.35
CA PRO A 339 -66.82 43.43 33.87
C PRO A 339 -67.07 44.83 34.38
N GLU A 340 -67.63 45.62 33.55
CA GLU A 340 -68.84 46.47 33.69
C GLU A 340 -69.12 47.16 32.37
#